data_597654bf5f7ea5b81a806b34c458e934
#
_entry.id   597654bf5f7ea5b81a806b34c458e934
#
_cell.length_a   1.000
_cell.length_b   1.000
_cell.length_c   1.000
_cell.angle_alpha   90.00
_cell.angle_beta   90.00
_cell.angle_gamma   90.00
#
_symmetry.space_group_name_H-M   'P 1'
#
loop_
_entity.id
_entity.type
_entity.pdbx_description
1 polymer ?
#
loop_
_entity_poly.entity_id
_entity_poly.type
_entity_poly.pdbx_seq_one_letter_code
_entity_poly.pdbx_strand_id
1 'polypeptide(L)'
;MSSVSKSPWIIHYDGSSCNGCDIEVLACTTPVYDIERFGIINTGDPFQADILLITGGINSQSESVVKQIYSQMPDPKVVVAVGICACTGGVFKECYNIKGGVDTVIPVDVYVPGCAARPQAIIDGVAQALEILQEKRVAYKQQKKGPKEDTK
;
A
#
# COMPACT_ATOMS: atom_id res chain seq x y z
N MET A 1 -12.44 -5.53 -21.94
CA MET A 1 -11.42 -5.18 -20.95
C MET A 1 -11.51 -3.69 -20.69
N SER A 2 -12.07 -3.30 -19.58
CA SER A 2 -12.26 -1.90 -19.20
C SER A 2 -10.90 -1.20 -19.10
N SER A 3 -10.76 0.01 -19.62
CA SER A 3 -9.57 0.85 -19.55
C SER A 3 -9.37 1.41 -18.13
N VAL A 4 -9.26 0.52 -17.16
CA VAL A 4 -8.97 0.86 -15.80
C VAL A 4 -7.50 1.17 -15.70
N SER A 5 -7.20 2.41 -15.34
CA SER A 5 -5.91 2.89 -14.88
C SER A 5 -4.73 1.96 -15.24
N LYS A 6 -4.24 2.10 -16.44
CA LYS A 6 -3.11 1.32 -16.94
C LYS A 6 -1.80 1.66 -16.21
N SER A 7 -1.85 2.59 -15.25
CA SER A 7 -0.69 3.12 -14.55
C SER A 7 -1.09 3.50 -13.12
N PRO A 8 -1.14 2.54 -12.19
CA PRO A 8 -1.36 2.84 -10.78
C PRO A 8 -0.13 3.52 -10.20
N TRP A 9 -0.34 4.50 -9.34
CA TRP A 9 0.72 5.20 -8.65
C TRP A 9 0.88 4.62 -7.25
N ILE A 10 2.11 4.25 -6.92
CA ILE A 10 2.47 3.64 -5.65
C ILE A 10 3.29 4.63 -4.85
N ILE A 11 2.99 4.76 -3.57
CA ILE A 11 3.86 5.41 -2.59
C ILE A 11 4.41 4.36 -1.63
N HIS A 12 5.70 4.40 -1.38
CA HIS A 12 6.38 3.57 -0.40
C HIS A 12 6.71 4.39 0.85
N TYR A 13 6.39 3.86 2.02
CA TYR A 13 6.71 4.46 3.31
C TYR A 13 7.31 3.43 4.27
N ASP A 14 8.42 3.77 4.88
CA ASP A 14 9.05 3.01 5.95
C ASP A 14 8.55 3.47 7.32
N GLY A 15 7.85 2.60 8.04
CA GLY A 15 7.31 2.87 9.37
C GLY A 15 8.38 2.88 10.47
N SER A 16 9.21 1.88 10.51
CA SER A 16 10.46 1.72 11.27
C SER A 16 11.04 0.32 10.97
N SER A 17 11.65 0.19 9.81
CA SER A 17 12.18 -1.09 9.35
C SER A 17 13.68 -1.24 9.63
N CYS A 18 14.19 -2.46 9.45
CA CYS A 18 15.63 -2.72 9.37
C CYS A 18 16.17 -2.46 7.95
N ASN A 19 15.40 -1.86 7.06
CA ASN A 19 15.63 -1.62 5.63
C ASN A 19 15.72 -2.89 4.76
N GLY A 20 15.55 -4.09 5.30
CA GLY A 20 15.59 -5.32 4.51
C GLY A 20 14.47 -5.37 3.46
N CYS A 21 13.24 -5.10 3.87
CA CYS A 21 12.10 -5.06 2.95
C CYS A 21 12.15 -3.86 2.00
N ASP A 22 12.73 -2.72 2.43
CA ASP A 22 12.87 -1.52 1.61
C ASP A 22 13.81 -1.75 0.44
N ILE A 23 14.93 -2.43 0.67
CA ILE A 23 15.87 -2.85 -0.38
C ILE A 23 15.16 -3.76 -1.38
N GLU A 24 14.34 -4.70 -0.92
CA GLU A 24 13.59 -5.61 -1.78
C GLU A 24 12.48 -4.89 -2.56
N VAL A 25 11.82 -3.88 -1.98
CA VAL A 25 10.88 -3.00 -2.69
C VAL A 25 11.60 -2.23 -3.79
N LEU A 26 12.79 -1.67 -3.50
CA LEU A 26 13.61 -0.99 -4.50
C LEU A 26 14.12 -1.98 -5.57
N ALA A 27 14.44 -3.22 -5.20
CA ALA A 27 14.84 -4.24 -6.15
C ALA A 27 13.74 -4.52 -7.20
N CYS A 28 12.45 -4.37 -6.85
CA CYS A 28 11.35 -4.52 -7.80
C CYS A 28 11.41 -3.50 -8.94
N THR A 29 12.02 -2.34 -8.76
CA THR A 29 12.17 -1.30 -9.79
C THR A 29 13.43 -1.49 -10.65
N THR A 30 14.31 -2.43 -10.27
CA THR A 30 15.53 -2.72 -11.05
C THR A 30 15.22 -3.47 -12.34
N PRO A 31 16.13 -3.45 -13.34
CA PRO A 31 15.92 -4.11 -14.63
C PRO A 31 15.61 -5.61 -14.57
N VAL A 32 15.97 -6.28 -13.48
CA VAL A 32 15.72 -7.73 -13.31
C VAL A 32 14.23 -8.01 -13.13
N TYR A 33 13.53 -7.18 -12.38
CA TYR A 33 12.10 -7.33 -12.05
C TYR A 33 11.22 -6.36 -12.81
N ASP A 34 11.71 -5.13 -13.01
CA ASP A 34 11.12 -4.08 -13.85
C ASP A 34 9.60 -3.94 -13.71
N ILE A 35 9.16 -3.70 -12.46
CA ILE A 35 7.73 -3.53 -12.15
C ILE A 35 7.11 -2.36 -12.92
N GLU A 36 7.92 -1.37 -13.30
CA GLU A 36 7.47 -0.18 -14.04
C GLU A 36 6.99 -0.51 -15.46
N ARG A 37 7.48 -1.59 -16.08
CA ARG A 37 6.99 -2.06 -17.39
C ARG A 37 5.50 -2.45 -17.37
N PHE A 38 4.95 -2.73 -16.21
CA PHE A 38 3.51 -2.99 -16.03
C PHE A 38 2.69 -1.70 -15.86
N GLY A 39 3.32 -0.53 -16.02
CA GLY A 39 2.70 0.77 -15.89
C GLY A 39 2.61 1.29 -14.46
N ILE A 40 3.31 0.66 -13.52
CA ILE A 40 3.36 1.08 -12.12
C ILE A 40 4.36 2.22 -11.99
N ILE A 41 3.95 3.31 -11.34
CA ILE A 41 4.82 4.48 -11.11
C ILE A 41 5.01 4.67 -9.62
N ASN A 42 6.26 4.70 -9.17
CA ASN A 42 6.59 5.08 -7.80
C ASN A 42 6.59 6.61 -7.67
N THR A 43 5.81 7.14 -6.73
CA THR A 43 5.68 8.57 -6.47
C THR A 43 5.99 8.90 -5.01
N GLY A 44 6.47 10.11 -4.76
CA GLY A 44 6.61 10.66 -3.41
C GLY A 44 5.40 11.48 -2.94
N ASP A 45 4.36 11.63 -3.78
CA ASP A 45 3.21 12.47 -3.48
C ASP A 45 1.99 11.63 -3.06
N PRO A 46 1.55 11.70 -1.79
CA PRO A 46 0.37 10.98 -1.31
C PRO A 46 -0.92 11.35 -2.05
N PHE A 47 -1.05 12.59 -2.52
CA PHE A 47 -2.27 13.04 -3.22
C PHE A 47 -2.48 12.39 -4.58
N GLN A 48 -1.45 11.77 -5.14
CA GLN A 48 -1.53 11.09 -6.44
C GLN A 48 -1.49 9.57 -6.32
N ALA A 49 -1.16 9.05 -5.12
CA ALA A 49 -0.97 7.63 -4.92
C ALA A 49 -2.29 6.86 -4.81
N ASP A 50 -2.38 5.74 -5.51
CA ASP A 50 -3.49 4.79 -5.45
C ASP A 50 -3.22 3.65 -4.45
N ILE A 51 -1.94 3.27 -4.30
CA ILE A 51 -1.49 2.15 -3.47
C ILE A 51 -0.43 2.65 -2.51
N LEU A 52 -0.59 2.33 -1.23
CA LEU A 52 0.38 2.60 -0.17
C LEU A 52 1.09 1.29 0.20
N LEU A 53 2.40 1.21 -0.07
CA LEU A 53 3.27 0.15 0.43
C LEU A 53 3.90 0.59 1.74
N ILE A 54 3.68 -0.16 2.80
CA ILE A 54 4.29 0.11 4.11
C ILE A 54 5.20 -1.05 4.49
N THR A 55 6.44 -0.71 4.84
CA THR A 55 7.44 -1.61 5.40
C THR A 55 7.68 -1.29 6.88
N GLY A 56 8.16 -2.26 7.63
CA GLY A 56 8.46 -2.09 9.05
C GLY A 56 7.25 -2.05 9.98
N GLY A 57 7.49 -2.13 11.27
CA GLY A 57 6.47 -1.97 12.30
C GLY A 57 6.14 -0.51 12.55
N ILE A 58 5.00 -0.24 13.13
CA ILE A 58 4.61 1.14 13.46
C ILE A 58 5.07 1.50 14.87
N ASN A 59 5.86 2.55 14.97
CA ASN A 59 6.25 3.13 16.26
C ASN A 59 5.38 4.35 16.61
N SER A 60 5.52 4.87 17.83
CA SER A 60 4.70 5.99 18.32
C SER A 60 4.91 7.29 17.52
N GLN A 61 6.05 7.46 16.86
CA GLN A 61 6.33 8.64 16.00
C GLN A 61 5.79 8.45 14.59
N SER A 62 5.99 7.27 14.00
CA SER A 62 5.53 6.99 12.64
C SER A 62 4.00 6.83 12.55
N GLU A 63 3.33 6.52 13.65
CA GLU A 63 1.86 6.40 13.69
C GLU A 63 1.15 7.65 13.15
N SER A 64 1.55 8.82 13.61
CA SER A 64 0.94 10.09 13.16
C SER A 64 1.18 10.34 11.68
N VAL A 65 2.38 10.04 11.19
CA VAL A 65 2.77 10.23 9.78
C VAL A 65 1.99 9.26 8.88
N VAL A 66 1.88 7.99 9.26
CA VAL A 66 1.11 6.99 8.51
C VAL A 66 -0.36 7.39 8.39
N LYS A 67 -0.97 7.85 9.49
CA LYS A 67 -2.34 8.37 9.48
C LYS A 67 -2.49 9.57 8.56
N GLN A 68 -1.52 10.47 8.57
CA GLN A 68 -1.51 11.66 7.72
C GLN A 68 -1.40 11.28 6.25
N ILE A 69 -0.45 10.42 5.86
CA ILE A 69 -0.30 9.92 4.50
C ILE A 69 -1.60 9.26 4.03
N TYR A 70 -2.15 8.35 4.85
CA TYR A 70 -3.39 7.67 4.53
C TYR A 70 -4.57 8.63 4.33
N SER A 71 -4.69 9.68 5.12
CA SER A 71 -5.75 10.69 4.99
C SER A 71 -5.59 11.57 3.74
N GLN A 72 -4.36 11.79 3.28
CA GLN A 72 -4.06 12.60 2.09
C GLN A 72 -4.28 11.84 0.79
N MET A 73 -4.21 10.52 0.82
CA MET A 73 -4.45 9.71 -0.37
C MET A 73 -5.93 9.77 -0.81
N PRO A 74 -6.20 9.94 -2.12
CA PRO A 74 -7.55 9.96 -2.65
C PRO A 74 -8.22 8.58 -2.55
N ASP A 75 -9.55 8.56 -2.45
CA ASP A 75 -10.34 7.33 -2.55
C ASP A 75 -10.70 7.03 -4.02
N PRO A 76 -10.70 5.77 -4.44
CA PRO A 76 -10.39 4.55 -3.70
C PRO A 76 -8.88 4.25 -3.62
N LYS A 77 -8.43 3.82 -2.47
CA LYS A 77 -7.04 3.51 -2.15
C LYS A 77 -6.89 2.09 -1.61
N VAL A 78 -5.68 1.54 -1.71
CA VAL A 78 -5.32 0.21 -1.23
C VAL A 78 -4.04 0.29 -0.41
N VAL A 79 -3.99 -0.44 0.69
CA VAL A 79 -2.83 -0.51 1.58
C VAL A 79 -2.24 -1.91 1.56
N VAL A 80 -0.94 -2.00 1.33
CA VAL A 80 -0.17 -3.24 1.31
C VAL A 80 0.88 -3.21 2.41
N ALA A 81 0.80 -4.14 3.36
CA ALA A 81 1.80 -4.33 4.40
C ALA A 81 2.87 -5.31 3.92
N VAL A 82 4.10 -4.84 3.77
CA VAL A 82 5.23 -5.62 3.23
C VAL A 82 6.19 -6.01 4.35
N GLY A 83 6.42 -7.32 4.46
CA GLY A 83 7.28 -7.93 5.47
C GLY A 83 6.57 -8.22 6.79
N ILE A 84 7.13 -9.14 7.56
CA ILE A 84 6.52 -9.62 8.80
C ILE A 84 6.38 -8.51 9.87
N CYS A 85 7.28 -7.52 9.85
CA CYS A 85 7.21 -6.39 10.77
C CYS A 85 6.00 -5.51 10.49
N ALA A 86 5.69 -5.25 9.22
CA ALA A 86 4.48 -4.51 8.82
C ALA A 86 3.21 -5.33 9.06
N CYS A 87 3.26 -6.65 8.85
CA CYS A 87 2.10 -7.52 9.02
C CYS A 87 1.68 -7.68 10.50
N THR A 88 2.63 -7.92 11.40
CA THR A 88 2.34 -8.31 12.79
C THR A 88 3.22 -7.63 13.84
N GLY A 89 4.16 -6.77 13.43
CA GLY A 89 5.24 -6.27 14.29
C GLY A 89 6.48 -7.16 14.31
N GLY A 90 6.39 -8.41 13.84
CA GLY A 90 7.51 -9.35 13.76
C GLY A 90 8.24 -9.56 15.08
N VAL A 91 9.57 -9.59 15.03
CA VAL A 91 10.45 -9.73 16.21
C VAL A 91 10.33 -8.54 17.17
N PHE A 92 9.93 -7.37 16.66
CA PHE A 92 9.85 -6.13 17.43
C PHE A 92 8.49 -5.90 18.09
N LYS A 93 7.53 -6.83 17.96
CA LYS A 93 6.15 -6.67 18.44
C LYS A 93 6.04 -6.27 19.92
N GLU A 94 6.95 -6.80 20.75
CA GLU A 94 6.94 -6.56 22.20
C GLU A 94 7.88 -5.42 22.63
N CYS A 95 8.52 -4.73 21.70
CA CYS A 95 9.34 -3.57 21.99
C CYS A 95 8.45 -2.41 22.45
N TYR A 96 8.89 -1.71 23.53
CA TYR A 96 8.07 -0.71 24.22
C TYR A 96 7.55 0.42 23.33
N ASN A 97 8.24 0.74 22.22
CA ASN A 97 7.87 1.82 21.32
C ASN A 97 7.14 1.35 20.06
N ILE A 98 7.04 0.03 19.84
CA ILE A 98 6.35 -0.55 18.67
C ILE A 98 4.90 -0.85 19.03
N LYS A 99 3.99 -0.35 18.20
CA LYS A 99 2.54 -0.55 18.34
C LYS A 99 2.03 -1.86 17.75
N GLY A 100 2.90 -2.57 17.02
CA GLY A 100 2.57 -3.80 16.31
C GLY A 100 2.59 -3.65 14.80
N GLY A 101 1.69 -4.34 14.10
CA GLY A 101 1.54 -4.26 12.66
C GLY A 101 0.84 -2.98 12.20
N VAL A 102 0.83 -2.77 10.90
CA VAL A 102 0.20 -1.62 10.26
C VAL A 102 -1.32 -1.59 10.48
N ASP A 103 -1.92 -2.77 10.60
CA ASP A 103 -3.35 -2.98 10.83
C ASP A 103 -3.87 -2.40 12.16
N THR A 104 -2.98 -2.15 13.12
CA THR A 104 -3.34 -1.48 14.38
C THR A 104 -3.62 0.02 14.20
N VAL A 105 -3.17 0.61 13.09
CA VAL A 105 -3.20 2.07 12.85
C VAL A 105 -4.10 2.45 11.69
N ILE A 106 -4.02 1.70 10.58
CA ILE A 106 -4.82 1.91 9.36
C ILE A 106 -5.31 0.56 8.83
N PRO A 107 -6.43 0.53 8.09
CA PRO A 107 -6.90 -0.71 7.46
C PRO A 107 -5.90 -1.18 6.39
N VAL A 108 -5.59 -2.46 6.41
CA VAL A 108 -4.69 -3.13 5.45
C VAL A 108 -5.51 -4.04 4.56
N ASP A 109 -5.30 -3.96 3.25
CA ASP A 109 -6.01 -4.78 2.27
C ASP A 109 -5.21 -6.03 1.87
N VAL A 110 -3.88 -5.92 1.79
CA VAL A 110 -3.00 -7.01 1.35
C VAL A 110 -1.81 -7.15 2.29
N TYR A 111 -1.47 -8.38 2.63
CA TYR A 111 -0.32 -8.72 3.45
C TYR A 111 0.69 -9.52 2.63
N VAL A 112 1.94 -9.08 2.63
CA VAL A 112 3.06 -9.77 1.98
C VAL A 112 4.06 -10.19 3.07
N PRO A 113 3.94 -11.41 3.61
CA PRO A 113 4.83 -11.87 4.67
C PRO A 113 6.23 -12.18 4.13
N GLY A 114 7.21 -12.02 4.99
CA GLY A 114 8.62 -12.36 4.71
C GLY A 114 9.56 -11.56 5.59
N CYS A 115 10.79 -12.07 5.78
CA CYS A 115 11.82 -11.37 6.52
C CYS A 115 13.19 -11.62 5.83
N ALA A 116 13.51 -10.84 4.81
CA ALA A 116 12.70 -9.84 4.08
C ALA A 116 11.71 -10.52 3.10
N ALA A 117 10.67 -9.79 2.70
CA ALA A 117 9.78 -10.23 1.64
C ALA A 117 10.53 -10.18 0.29
N ARG A 118 10.50 -11.27 -0.48
CA ARG A 118 11.19 -11.34 -1.77
C ARG A 118 10.51 -10.45 -2.82
N PRO A 119 11.24 -9.92 -3.81
CA PRO A 119 10.67 -9.08 -4.86
C PRO A 119 9.49 -9.72 -5.59
N GLN A 120 9.55 -11.02 -5.88
CA GLN A 120 8.46 -11.74 -6.52
C GLN A 120 7.18 -11.70 -5.67
N ALA A 121 7.30 -11.94 -4.36
CA ALA A 121 6.16 -11.90 -3.45
C ALA A 121 5.59 -10.47 -3.32
N ILE A 122 6.43 -9.44 -3.39
CA ILE A 122 6.00 -8.04 -3.40
C ILE A 122 5.22 -7.74 -4.68
N ILE A 123 5.71 -8.18 -5.83
CA ILE A 123 5.04 -8.02 -7.13
C ILE A 123 3.68 -8.73 -7.14
N ASP A 124 3.61 -9.95 -6.62
CA ASP A 124 2.34 -10.68 -6.49
C ASP A 124 1.37 -9.96 -5.54
N GLY A 125 1.86 -9.42 -4.44
CA GLY A 125 1.07 -8.60 -3.52
C GLY A 125 0.54 -7.32 -4.16
N VAL A 126 1.35 -6.65 -4.98
CA VAL A 126 0.92 -5.47 -5.75
C VAL A 126 -0.08 -5.86 -6.82
N ALA A 127 0.05 -7.02 -7.48
CA ALA A 127 -0.93 -7.53 -8.43
C ALA A 127 -2.30 -7.75 -7.76
N GLN A 128 -2.33 -8.37 -6.59
CA GLN A 128 -3.56 -8.50 -5.79
C GLN A 128 -4.14 -7.14 -5.39
N ALA A 129 -3.29 -6.20 -4.99
CA ALA A 129 -3.71 -4.84 -4.66
C ALA A 129 -4.37 -4.13 -5.86
N LEU A 130 -3.89 -4.37 -7.08
CA LEU A 130 -4.48 -3.83 -8.30
C LEU A 130 -5.89 -4.39 -8.56
N GLU A 131 -6.11 -5.67 -8.32
CA GLU A 131 -7.44 -6.29 -8.44
C GLU A 131 -8.42 -5.66 -7.44
N ILE A 132 -8.02 -5.55 -6.16
CA ILE A 132 -8.82 -4.90 -5.13
C ILE A 132 -9.09 -3.43 -5.46
N LEU A 133 -8.10 -2.71 -5.97
CA LEU A 133 -8.26 -1.32 -6.39
C LEU A 133 -9.30 -1.18 -7.53
N GLN A 134 -9.31 -2.12 -8.48
CA GLN A 134 -10.31 -2.14 -9.56
C GLN A 134 -11.72 -2.36 -9.02
N GLU A 135 -11.88 -3.30 -8.12
CA GLU A 135 -13.17 -3.56 -7.47
C GLU A 135 -13.67 -2.33 -6.68
N LYS A 136 -12.80 -1.74 -5.86
CA LYS A 136 -13.10 -0.52 -5.11
C LYS A 136 -13.47 0.64 -6.05
N ARG A 137 -12.80 0.81 -7.19
CA ARG A 137 -13.11 1.84 -8.20
C ARG A 137 -14.47 1.62 -8.84
N VAL A 138 -14.85 0.38 -9.13
CA VAL A 138 -16.17 0.05 -9.67
C VAL A 138 -17.25 0.37 -8.63
N ALA A 139 -17.09 -0.05 -7.39
CA ALA A 139 -18.00 0.23 -6.30
C ALA A 139 -18.17 1.73 -6.05
N TYR A 140 -17.08 2.49 -6.02
CA TYR A 140 -17.08 3.94 -5.85
C TYR A 140 -17.83 4.69 -6.97
N LYS A 141 -17.65 4.22 -8.23
CA LYS A 141 -18.39 4.79 -9.36
C LYS A 141 -19.89 4.50 -9.29
N GLN A 142 -20.28 3.33 -8.76
CA GLN A 142 -21.69 3.00 -8.56
C GLN A 142 -22.34 3.85 -7.47
N GLN A 143 -21.64 4.10 -6.36
CA GLN A 143 -22.12 4.98 -5.28
C GLN A 143 -22.30 6.42 -5.74
N LYS A 144 -21.41 6.95 -6.60
CA LYS A 144 -21.57 8.30 -7.19
C LYS A 144 -22.65 8.40 -8.26
N LYS A 145 -23.13 7.27 -8.80
CA LYS A 145 -24.26 7.20 -9.75
C LYS A 145 -25.64 7.01 -9.08
N GLY A 146 -25.71 7.08 -7.74
CA GLY A 146 -27.00 7.10 -7.01
C GLY A 146 -27.91 8.24 -7.48
N PRO A 147 -29.21 8.17 -7.25
CA PRO A 147 -30.24 8.81 -8.07
C PRO A 147 -30.03 10.31 -8.21
N LYS A 148 -29.99 10.77 -9.47
CA LYS A 148 -30.29 12.15 -9.79
C LYS A 148 -31.76 12.35 -9.40
N GLU A 149 -32.01 13.02 -8.28
CA GLU A 149 -33.33 13.59 -8.04
C GLU A 149 -33.65 14.51 -9.23
N ASP A 150 -34.61 14.07 -10.01
CA ASP A 150 -35.25 14.92 -11.00
C ASP A 150 -35.98 16.03 -10.22
N THR A 151 -35.31 17.15 -10.08
CA THR A 151 -35.97 18.38 -9.66
C THR A 151 -36.73 18.94 -10.87
N LYS A 152 -38.03 18.68 -10.85
CA LYS A 152 -39.01 19.32 -11.70
C LYS A 152 -39.23 20.76 -11.25
#